data_976154fd8e7cde43378203a11fc80ebf
#
_entry.id   976154fd8e7cde43378203a11fc80ebf
#
_cell.length_a   1.000
_cell.length_b   1.000
_cell.length_c   1.000
_cell.angle_alpha   90.00
_cell.angle_beta   90.00
_cell.angle_gamma   90.00
#
_symmetry.space_group_name_H-M   'P 1'
#
loop_
_entity.id
_entity.type
_entity.pdbx_description
1 polymer ?
#
loop_
_entity_poly.entity_id
_entity_poly.type
_entity_poly.pdbx_seq_one_letter_code
_entity_poly.pdbx_strand_id
1 'polypeptide(L)'
;IAFSAEEVYAIAELIRRQKGGAAIVMGSLSPKTRNAQVELYQSGDVDFLVATDAIGMGINMDLDFVYFSNVKKFDGKKLRRLNLSEIGQIAGRAGRYLNNGSFGITGDCKEISPEEVELLENHKFEEIRTLFWRNSNLNFNNPISLIKSLEEKPQVEWLRKIHECEDEKALKYFLKDQKILNKEFDKKTLILLWECCQIPDFVKKTYGNHFEVIGNVFKFLTSKKGLISEDYMRLQLMKLDKLDGNVDSLSNRIANVRTWSYVSNKNNWVENQSYWIEKTKX
;
A
#
# COMPACT_ATOMS: atom_id res chain seq x y z
N ILE A 1 12.17 -8.73 10.93
CA ILE A 1 11.67 -7.72 9.99
C ILE A 1 12.25 -7.99 8.61
N ALA A 2 11.39 -8.04 7.60
CA ALA A 2 11.75 -8.21 6.18
C ALA A 2 10.95 -7.21 5.34
N PHE A 3 11.29 -7.07 4.05
CA PHE A 3 10.70 -5.98 3.25
C PHE A 3 10.08 -6.45 1.93
N SER A 4 9.81 -7.75 1.82
CA SER A 4 9.00 -8.30 0.72
C SER A 4 8.09 -9.39 1.27
N ALA A 5 6.96 -9.61 0.61
CA ALA A 5 6.04 -10.68 1.00
C ALA A 5 6.74 -12.05 0.92
N GLU A 6 7.51 -12.26 -0.14
CA GLU A 6 8.26 -13.51 -0.34
C GLU A 6 9.19 -13.80 0.83
N GLU A 7 9.97 -12.79 1.26
CA GLU A 7 10.91 -12.91 2.36
C GLU A 7 10.20 -13.16 3.69
N VAL A 8 9.10 -12.45 3.95
CA VAL A 8 8.28 -12.62 5.16
C VAL A 8 7.78 -14.07 5.25
N TYR A 9 7.22 -14.58 4.16
CA TYR A 9 6.67 -15.95 4.16
C TYR A 9 7.79 -17.00 4.27
N ALA A 10 8.95 -16.77 3.66
CA ALA A 10 10.10 -17.67 3.76
C ALA A 10 10.57 -17.79 5.21
N ILE A 11 10.69 -16.65 5.91
CA ILE A 11 11.09 -16.63 7.32
C ILE A 11 10.01 -17.29 8.18
N ALA A 12 8.74 -16.99 7.95
CA ALA A 12 7.62 -17.58 8.70
C ALA A 12 7.61 -19.10 8.55
N GLU A 13 7.85 -19.61 7.35
CA GLU A 13 7.91 -21.06 7.09
C GLU A 13 9.11 -21.71 7.80
N LEU A 14 10.25 -21.04 7.80
CA LEU A 14 11.44 -21.51 8.52
C LEU A 14 11.15 -21.64 10.01
N ILE A 15 10.51 -20.62 10.60
CA ILE A 15 10.12 -20.62 12.01
C ILE A 15 9.10 -21.75 12.29
N ARG A 16 8.12 -21.91 11.40
CA ARG A 16 7.10 -22.97 11.53
C ARG A 16 7.73 -24.35 11.64
N ARG A 17 8.75 -24.60 10.82
CA ARG A 17 9.45 -25.90 10.83
C ARG A 17 10.27 -26.13 12.09
N GLN A 18 10.79 -25.07 12.68
CA GLN A 18 11.72 -25.19 13.82
C GLN A 18 11.09 -24.88 15.17
N LYS A 19 10.14 -23.98 15.23
CA LYS A 19 9.64 -23.39 16.49
C LYS A 19 8.10 -23.34 16.61
N GLY A 20 7.39 -23.99 15.74
CA GLY A 20 5.93 -24.13 15.86
C GLY A 20 5.08 -23.15 15.08
N GLY A 21 5.56 -21.97 14.77
CA GLY A 21 4.81 -21.03 13.95
C GLY A 21 5.09 -19.57 14.25
N ALA A 22 4.55 -18.72 13.38
CA ALA A 22 4.72 -17.26 13.48
C ALA A 22 3.47 -16.55 12.97
N ALA A 23 3.12 -15.44 13.62
CA ALA A 23 2.14 -14.50 13.09
C ALA A 23 2.81 -13.65 12.00
N ILE A 24 2.02 -13.13 11.08
CA ILE A 24 2.52 -12.34 9.94
C ILE A 24 1.81 -10.99 9.89
N VAL A 25 2.59 -9.90 9.81
CA VAL A 25 2.05 -8.54 9.68
C VAL A 25 2.70 -7.86 8.48
N MET A 26 1.88 -7.53 7.48
CA MET A 26 2.32 -6.84 6.25
C MET A 26 1.32 -5.77 5.86
N GLY A 27 1.82 -4.74 5.16
CA GLY A 27 0.97 -3.67 4.64
C GLY A 27 -0.06 -4.15 3.63
N SER A 28 0.21 -5.24 2.90
CA SER A 28 -0.71 -5.80 1.91
C SER A 28 -1.92 -6.50 2.54
N LEU A 29 -1.84 -6.88 3.82
CA LEU A 29 -2.96 -7.51 4.53
C LEU A 29 -4.00 -6.46 4.94
N SER A 30 -5.28 -6.86 4.95
CA SER A 30 -6.35 -5.97 5.43
C SER A 30 -6.16 -5.65 6.91
N PRO A 31 -6.70 -4.52 7.39
CA PRO A 31 -6.62 -4.21 8.83
C PRO A 31 -7.19 -5.34 9.71
N LYS A 32 -8.30 -5.96 9.29
CA LYS A 32 -8.91 -7.07 10.03
C LYS A 32 -7.94 -8.26 10.14
N THR A 33 -7.31 -8.62 9.03
CA THR A 33 -6.34 -9.74 9.01
C THR A 33 -5.10 -9.40 9.85
N ARG A 34 -4.59 -8.17 9.73
CA ARG A 34 -3.44 -7.73 10.53
C ARG A 34 -3.75 -7.82 12.03
N ASN A 35 -4.93 -7.34 12.44
CA ASN A 35 -5.33 -7.38 13.85
C ASN A 35 -5.45 -8.82 14.37
N ALA A 36 -6.00 -9.72 13.55
CA ALA A 36 -6.10 -11.15 13.92
C ALA A 36 -4.71 -11.77 14.09
N GLN A 37 -3.75 -11.41 13.25
CA GLN A 37 -2.37 -11.90 13.36
C GLN A 37 -1.68 -11.34 14.60
N VAL A 38 -1.90 -10.08 14.94
CA VAL A 38 -1.39 -9.46 16.16
C VAL A 38 -1.96 -10.19 17.38
N GLU A 39 -3.27 -10.47 17.36
CA GLU A 39 -3.94 -11.21 18.46
C GLU A 39 -3.37 -12.61 18.64
N LEU A 40 -3.10 -13.31 17.53
CA LEU A 40 -2.46 -14.63 17.55
C LEU A 40 -1.11 -14.61 18.28
N TYR A 41 -0.33 -13.56 18.08
CA TYR A 41 0.94 -13.37 18.76
C TYR A 41 0.73 -12.97 20.22
N GLN A 42 -0.16 -12.02 20.50
CA GLN A 42 -0.37 -11.51 21.87
C GLN A 42 -1.02 -12.53 22.81
N SER A 43 -1.83 -13.44 22.26
CA SER A 43 -2.44 -14.52 23.04
C SER A 43 -1.41 -15.58 23.47
N GLY A 44 -0.24 -15.58 22.83
CA GLY A 44 0.78 -16.59 23.09
C GLY A 44 0.61 -17.89 22.30
N ASP A 45 -0.30 -17.89 21.33
CA ASP A 45 -0.49 -19.04 20.44
C ASP A 45 0.74 -19.27 19.57
N VAL A 46 1.46 -18.19 19.25
CA VAL A 46 2.77 -18.25 18.59
C VAL A 46 3.75 -17.32 19.31
N ASP A 47 5.02 -17.73 19.34
CA ASP A 47 6.08 -16.97 20.03
C ASP A 47 6.76 -15.95 19.11
N PHE A 48 6.52 -16.02 17.81
CA PHE A 48 7.24 -15.23 16.82
C PHE A 48 6.27 -14.46 15.95
N LEU A 49 6.74 -13.29 15.52
CA LEU A 49 6.01 -12.44 14.58
C LEU A 49 6.97 -12.03 13.45
N VAL A 50 6.59 -12.27 12.21
CA VAL A 50 7.36 -11.86 11.04
C VAL A 50 6.61 -10.70 10.38
N ALA A 51 7.30 -9.59 10.18
CA ALA A 51 6.62 -8.36 9.73
C ALA A 51 7.47 -7.55 8.74
N THR A 52 6.76 -6.73 7.97
CA THR A 52 7.37 -5.65 7.20
C THR A 52 7.38 -4.38 8.08
N ASP A 53 7.79 -3.25 7.50
CA ASP A 53 7.74 -1.94 8.17
C ASP A 53 6.30 -1.53 8.57
N ALA A 54 5.29 -2.26 8.14
CA ALA A 54 3.90 -2.08 8.61
C ALA A 54 3.78 -2.15 10.14
N ILE A 55 4.71 -2.85 10.81
CA ILE A 55 4.72 -2.93 12.28
C ILE A 55 5.08 -1.58 12.92
N GLY A 56 5.74 -0.69 12.19
CA GLY A 56 6.23 0.58 12.73
C GLY A 56 5.14 1.57 13.12
N MET A 57 3.94 1.45 12.55
CA MET A 57 2.85 2.40 12.82
C MET A 57 1.50 1.69 12.86
N GLY A 58 0.60 2.22 13.69
CA GLY A 58 -0.80 1.81 13.71
C GLY A 58 -1.08 0.47 14.34
N ILE A 59 -0.09 -0.15 14.98
CA ILE A 59 -0.24 -1.45 15.64
C ILE A 59 0.27 -1.32 17.06
N ASN A 60 -0.55 -1.74 18.01
CA ASN A 60 -0.20 -1.71 19.43
C ASN A 60 0.10 -3.15 19.89
N MET A 61 1.34 -3.39 20.29
CA MET A 61 1.75 -4.72 20.76
C MET A 61 3.00 -4.62 21.63
N ASP A 62 3.20 -5.64 22.46
CA ASP A 62 4.36 -5.75 23.33
C ASP A 62 5.37 -6.71 22.69
N LEU A 63 6.56 -6.21 22.42
CA LEU A 63 7.66 -6.98 21.85
C LEU A 63 8.89 -6.83 22.75
N ASP A 64 9.58 -7.92 23.03
CA ASP A 64 10.86 -7.86 23.75
C ASP A 64 12.03 -7.60 22.80
N PHE A 65 11.95 -8.16 21.60
CA PHE A 65 13.05 -8.15 20.64
C PHE A 65 12.55 -7.80 19.25
N VAL A 66 13.33 -7.00 18.52
CA VAL A 66 13.11 -6.73 17.09
C VAL A 66 14.40 -7.03 16.33
N TYR A 67 14.34 -7.98 15.40
CA TYR A 67 15.48 -8.35 14.57
C TYR A 67 15.23 -8.05 13.11
N PHE A 68 16.19 -7.40 12.45
CA PHE A 68 16.11 -7.08 11.02
C PHE A 68 16.81 -8.19 10.23
N SER A 69 16.10 -8.85 9.32
CA SER A 69 16.71 -9.77 8.35
C SER A 69 17.30 -9.00 7.17
N ASN A 70 16.86 -7.75 7.00
CA ASN A 70 17.34 -6.84 5.95
C ASN A 70 17.08 -5.40 6.41
N VAL A 71 17.90 -4.46 5.92
CA VAL A 71 17.70 -3.02 6.12
C VAL A 71 17.53 -2.28 4.81
N LYS A 72 17.14 -3.01 3.74
CA LYS A 72 16.83 -2.43 2.43
C LYS A 72 15.38 -2.71 2.08
N LYS A 73 14.73 -1.74 1.46
CA LYS A 73 13.37 -1.91 0.95
C LYS A 73 13.22 -1.27 -0.43
N PHE A 74 12.26 -1.75 -1.18
CA PHE A 74 11.83 -1.12 -2.42
C PHE A 74 10.83 -0.01 -2.06
N ASP A 75 11.14 1.22 -2.39
CA ASP A 75 10.35 2.39 -1.98
C ASP A 75 9.29 2.81 -3.03
N GLY A 76 9.04 1.93 -4.00
CA GLY A 76 8.14 2.21 -5.12
C GLY A 76 8.89 2.62 -6.39
N LYS A 77 10.18 2.94 -6.27
CA LYS A 77 11.04 3.34 -7.40
C LYS A 77 12.33 2.55 -7.46
N LYS A 78 13.00 2.41 -6.34
CA LYS A 78 14.29 1.73 -6.27
C LYS A 78 14.46 0.99 -4.95
N LEU A 79 15.35 0.02 -4.98
CA LEU A 79 15.80 -0.65 -3.77
C LEU A 79 16.78 0.28 -3.05
N ARG A 80 16.48 0.63 -1.81
CA ARG A 80 17.35 1.52 -1.02
C ARG A 80 17.43 1.08 0.42
N ARG A 81 18.50 1.50 1.09
CA ARG A 81 18.66 1.28 2.52
C ARG A 81 17.63 2.15 3.28
N LEU A 82 17.14 1.64 4.39
CA LEU A 82 16.29 2.42 5.31
C LEU A 82 17.14 3.55 5.91
N ASN A 83 16.54 4.72 6.09
CA ASN A 83 17.19 5.78 6.85
C ASN A 83 17.03 5.49 8.36
N LEU A 84 17.79 6.19 9.19
CA LEU A 84 17.81 5.92 10.63
C LEU A 84 16.44 6.13 11.29
N SER A 85 15.65 7.08 10.82
CA SER A 85 14.32 7.30 11.39
C SER A 85 13.37 6.13 11.10
N GLU A 86 13.48 5.51 9.93
CA GLU A 86 12.71 4.31 9.58
C GLU A 86 13.13 3.12 10.44
N ILE A 87 14.44 2.91 10.60
CA ILE A 87 14.98 1.84 11.47
C ILE A 87 14.51 2.08 12.90
N GLY A 88 14.63 3.33 13.38
CA GLY A 88 14.22 3.70 14.74
C GLY A 88 12.74 3.49 15.02
N GLN A 89 11.89 3.78 14.04
CA GLN A 89 10.44 3.59 14.16
C GLN A 89 10.08 2.10 14.31
N ILE A 90 10.81 1.23 13.62
CA ILE A 90 10.61 -0.22 13.71
C ILE A 90 11.25 -0.77 14.98
N ALA A 91 12.52 -0.46 15.21
CA ALA A 91 13.28 -0.92 16.38
C ALA A 91 12.63 -0.46 17.69
N GLY A 92 12.03 0.73 17.68
CA GLY A 92 11.33 1.30 18.83
C GLY A 92 10.07 0.53 19.24
N ARG A 93 9.69 -0.50 18.49
CA ARG A 93 8.62 -1.41 18.91
C ARG A 93 9.10 -2.41 19.96
N ALA A 94 10.41 -2.57 20.13
CA ALA A 94 10.98 -3.42 21.19
C ALA A 94 10.91 -2.66 22.51
N GLY A 95 10.28 -3.27 23.52
CA GLY A 95 10.07 -2.67 24.82
C GLY A 95 8.81 -1.82 24.89
N ARG A 96 8.31 -1.60 26.10
CA ARG A 96 7.10 -0.80 26.32
C ARG A 96 7.08 -0.28 27.77
N TYR A 97 6.80 1.01 27.92
CA TYR A 97 6.72 1.67 29.23
C TYR A 97 8.02 1.49 30.02
N LEU A 98 7.98 0.74 31.11
CA LEU A 98 9.12 0.50 31.98
C LEU A 98 9.95 -0.72 31.55
N ASN A 99 9.50 -1.46 30.53
CA ASN A 99 10.20 -2.66 30.07
C ASN A 99 11.14 -2.31 28.91
N ASN A 100 12.41 -2.60 29.09
CA ASN A 100 13.42 -2.42 28.05
C ASN A 100 13.28 -3.51 26.98
N GLY A 101 13.47 -3.13 25.73
CA GLY A 101 13.53 -4.07 24.62
C GLY A 101 14.92 -4.02 23.99
N SER A 102 15.16 -4.96 23.09
CA SER A 102 16.41 -5.04 22.35
C SER A 102 16.15 -5.14 20.86
N PHE A 103 17.03 -4.57 20.05
CA PHE A 103 16.98 -4.72 18.61
C PHE A 103 18.33 -5.18 18.07
N GLY A 104 18.31 -5.83 16.93
CA GLY A 104 19.50 -6.34 16.31
C GLY A 104 19.28 -6.78 14.88
N ILE A 105 20.22 -7.52 14.34
CA ILE A 105 20.16 -8.04 12.97
C ILE A 105 20.32 -9.56 12.98
N THR A 106 19.80 -10.22 11.95
CA THR A 106 20.06 -11.64 11.73
C THR A 106 21.35 -11.80 10.90
N GLY A 107 21.87 -13.03 10.84
CA GLY A 107 23.20 -13.31 10.31
C GLY A 107 23.50 -12.82 8.90
N ASP A 108 22.48 -12.76 8.04
CA ASP A 108 22.66 -12.34 6.64
C ASP A 108 22.40 -10.85 6.43
N CYS A 109 21.99 -10.13 7.45
CA CYS A 109 21.66 -8.71 7.36
C CYS A 109 22.92 -7.86 7.35
N LYS A 110 22.92 -6.81 6.54
CA LYS A 110 24.00 -5.84 6.51
C LYS A 110 24.07 -5.10 7.84
N GLU A 111 25.27 -5.00 8.39
CA GLU A 111 25.52 -4.45 9.72
C GLU A 111 24.97 -3.03 9.90
N ILE A 112 24.40 -2.81 11.08
CA ILE A 112 24.08 -1.46 11.57
C ILE A 112 25.31 -1.06 12.40
N SER A 113 25.99 0.03 12.02
CA SER A 113 27.25 0.41 12.65
C SER A 113 27.04 0.80 14.11
N PRO A 114 28.07 0.69 14.96
CA PRO A 114 27.95 1.14 16.36
C PRO A 114 27.53 2.59 16.49
N GLU A 115 27.98 3.46 15.58
CA GLU A 115 27.60 4.88 15.57
C GLU A 115 26.10 5.04 15.27
N GLU A 116 25.59 4.26 14.33
CA GLU A 116 24.15 4.25 14.01
C GLU A 116 23.33 3.72 15.20
N VAL A 117 23.81 2.68 15.87
CA VAL A 117 23.15 2.12 17.06
C VAL A 117 23.05 3.19 18.14
N GLU A 118 24.12 3.94 18.41
CA GLU A 118 24.12 5.03 19.38
C GLU A 118 23.09 6.11 19.02
N LEU A 119 23.01 6.49 17.74
CA LEU A 119 22.03 7.48 17.28
C LEU A 119 20.59 6.96 17.45
N LEU A 120 20.35 5.68 17.14
CA LEU A 120 19.05 5.04 17.30
C LEU A 120 18.63 5.00 18.77
N GLU A 121 19.52 4.56 19.65
CA GLU A 121 19.24 4.45 21.10
C GLU A 121 18.97 5.81 21.73
N ASN A 122 19.63 6.87 21.26
CA ASN A 122 19.48 8.22 21.77
C ASN A 122 18.42 9.04 21.01
N HIS A 123 17.71 8.43 20.08
CA HIS A 123 16.65 9.09 19.27
C HIS A 123 17.17 10.31 18.52
N LYS A 124 18.41 10.25 18.03
CA LYS A 124 19.05 11.35 17.28
C LYS A 124 18.87 11.10 15.78
N PHE A 125 17.87 11.72 15.19
CA PHE A 125 17.53 11.56 13.78
C PHE A 125 17.74 12.88 13.03
N GLU A 126 17.96 12.75 11.71
CA GLU A 126 18.11 13.93 10.85
C GLU A 126 16.84 14.79 10.87
N GLU A 127 17.03 16.09 10.92
CA GLU A 127 15.92 17.05 10.85
C GLU A 127 15.25 16.99 9.49
N ILE A 128 13.93 17.06 9.49
CA ILE A 128 13.15 17.18 8.26
C ILE A 128 13.21 18.65 7.84
N ARG A 129 13.85 18.92 6.71
CA ARG A 129 14.00 20.28 6.18
C ARG A 129 13.01 20.60 5.07
N THR A 130 12.50 19.59 4.37
CA THR A 130 11.53 19.77 3.30
C THR A 130 10.42 18.73 3.42
N LEU A 131 9.22 19.14 3.04
CA LEU A 131 8.06 18.24 2.96
C LEU A 131 7.65 18.10 1.51
N PHE A 132 7.20 16.90 1.12
CA PHE A 132 6.62 16.70 -0.20
C PHE A 132 5.23 17.29 -0.25
N TRP A 133 4.90 17.86 -1.40
CA TRP A 133 3.66 18.59 -1.62
C TRP A 133 3.10 18.28 -3.01
N ARG A 134 1.79 18.23 -3.12
CA ARG A 134 1.09 18.18 -4.39
C ARG A 134 -0.11 19.12 -4.32
N ASN A 135 -0.36 19.86 -5.39
CA ASN A 135 -1.47 20.80 -5.46
C ASN A 135 -2.79 20.05 -5.31
N SER A 136 -3.61 20.46 -4.34
CA SER A 136 -4.96 19.92 -4.13
C SER A 136 -6.03 20.77 -4.80
N ASN A 137 -5.68 21.99 -5.22
CA ASN A 137 -6.60 22.92 -5.87
C ASN A 137 -6.58 22.67 -7.39
N LEU A 138 -7.23 21.58 -7.81
CA LEU A 138 -7.18 21.13 -9.20
C LEU A 138 -8.19 21.87 -10.07
N ASN A 139 -7.80 22.14 -11.31
CA ASN A 139 -8.62 22.85 -12.28
C ASN A 139 -9.23 21.86 -13.28
N PHE A 140 -10.52 21.61 -13.16
CA PHE A 140 -11.26 20.65 -13.97
C PHE A 140 -11.97 21.30 -15.17
N ASN A 141 -11.58 22.49 -15.59
CA ASN A 141 -12.22 23.18 -16.73
C ASN A 141 -11.97 22.44 -18.05
N ASN A 142 -10.78 21.88 -18.23
CA ASN A 142 -10.43 21.07 -19.39
C ASN A 142 -9.20 20.19 -19.04
N PRO A 143 -8.89 19.15 -19.86
CA PRO A 143 -7.77 18.25 -19.58
C PRO A 143 -6.42 18.95 -19.42
N ILE A 144 -6.12 19.95 -20.25
CA ILE A 144 -4.86 20.68 -20.20
C ILE A 144 -4.73 21.44 -18.87
N SER A 145 -5.81 22.10 -18.44
CA SER A 145 -5.83 22.85 -17.18
C SER A 145 -5.68 21.92 -15.98
N LEU A 146 -6.28 20.73 -16.04
CA LEU A 146 -6.14 19.73 -14.98
C LEU A 146 -4.69 19.28 -14.85
N ILE A 147 -4.04 18.92 -15.96
CA ILE A 147 -2.64 18.49 -15.96
C ILE A 147 -1.74 19.61 -15.42
N LYS A 148 -1.93 20.86 -15.90
CA LYS A 148 -1.16 22.00 -15.43
C LYS A 148 -1.30 22.21 -13.92
N SER A 149 -2.53 22.07 -13.40
CA SER A 149 -2.75 22.25 -11.95
C SER A 149 -2.08 21.13 -11.12
N LEU A 150 -2.02 19.90 -11.66
CA LEU A 150 -1.30 18.80 -11.03
C LEU A 150 0.21 19.00 -11.03
N GLU A 151 0.74 19.65 -12.07
CA GLU A 151 2.17 19.91 -12.23
C GLU A 151 2.65 21.17 -11.51
N GLU A 152 1.74 21.93 -10.94
CA GLU A 152 2.05 23.18 -10.24
C GLU A 152 3.06 22.94 -9.11
N LYS A 153 4.04 23.84 -9.03
CA LYS A 153 5.09 23.79 -8.00
C LYS A 153 4.68 24.62 -6.79
N PRO A 154 5.11 24.20 -5.60
CA PRO A 154 4.81 24.99 -4.39
C PRO A 154 5.56 26.33 -4.42
N GLN A 155 4.98 27.33 -3.75
CA GLN A 155 5.54 28.68 -3.68
C GLN A 155 6.43 28.89 -2.47
N VAL A 156 6.53 27.90 -1.60
CA VAL A 156 7.29 27.97 -0.34
C VAL A 156 8.54 27.09 -0.39
N GLU A 157 9.63 27.64 0.12
CA GLU A 157 10.97 27.05 0.04
C GLU A 157 11.10 25.69 0.72
N TRP A 158 10.34 25.49 1.80
CA TRP A 158 10.39 24.23 2.56
C TRP A 158 9.42 23.17 2.03
N LEU A 159 8.73 23.44 0.92
CA LEU A 159 7.90 22.45 0.22
C LEU A 159 8.57 22.04 -1.10
N ARG A 160 8.51 20.77 -1.41
CA ARG A 160 9.01 20.21 -2.66
C ARG A 160 7.90 19.44 -3.36
N LYS A 161 7.69 19.73 -4.63
CA LYS A 161 6.68 18.99 -5.40
C LYS A 161 7.05 17.50 -5.42
N ILE A 162 6.09 16.64 -5.08
CA ILE A 162 6.27 15.20 -5.17
C ILE A 162 6.40 14.81 -6.66
N HIS A 163 7.21 13.79 -6.93
CA HIS A 163 7.33 13.25 -8.28
C HIS A 163 5.97 12.71 -8.76
N GLU A 164 5.83 12.52 -10.05
CA GLU A 164 4.60 12.06 -10.69
C GLU A 164 4.08 10.78 -10.04
N CYS A 165 2.87 10.85 -9.48
CA CYS A 165 2.23 9.73 -8.80
C CYS A 165 1.48 8.83 -9.80
N GLU A 166 1.08 7.65 -9.34
CA GLU A 166 0.41 6.65 -10.21
C GLU A 166 -0.90 7.16 -10.80
N ASP A 167 -1.68 7.92 -10.03
CA ASP A 167 -2.94 8.50 -10.51
C ASP A 167 -2.69 9.52 -11.64
N GLU A 168 -1.65 10.32 -11.50
CA GLU A 168 -1.26 11.29 -12.51
C GLU A 168 -0.79 10.60 -13.80
N LYS A 169 -0.01 9.52 -13.65
CA LYS A 169 0.43 8.70 -14.80
C LYS A 169 -0.77 8.08 -15.52
N ALA A 170 -1.74 7.56 -14.78
CA ALA A 170 -2.96 6.99 -15.35
C ALA A 170 -3.75 8.06 -16.11
N LEU A 171 -3.92 9.24 -15.51
CA LEU A 171 -4.63 10.35 -16.15
C LEU A 171 -3.96 10.73 -17.47
N LYS A 172 -2.65 10.89 -17.48
CA LYS A 172 -1.88 11.24 -18.67
C LYS A 172 -1.98 10.16 -19.75
N TYR A 173 -1.98 8.88 -19.33
CA TYR A 173 -2.17 7.76 -20.26
C TYR A 173 -3.53 7.86 -20.98
N PHE A 174 -4.61 8.09 -20.24
CA PHE A 174 -5.95 8.19 -20.84
C PHE A 174 -6.11 9.46 -21.69
N LEU A 175 -5.49 10.56 -21.31
CA LEU A 175 -5.59 11.81 -22.03
C LEU A 175 -4.69 11.86 -23.28
N LYS A 176 -3.76 10.93 -23.44
CA LYS A 176 -2.96 10.81 -24.67
C LYS A 176 -3.74 10.19 -25.84
N ASP A 177 -4.79 9.45 -25.55
CA ASP A 177 -5.60 8.85 -26.60
C ASP A 177 -6.43 9.94 -27.28
N GLN A 178 -6.11 10.22 -28.55
CA GLN A 178 -6.80 11.27 -29.34
C GLN A 178 -8.30 11.02 -29.47
N LYS A 179 -8.74 9.77 -29.43
CA LYS A 179 -10.17 9.42 -29.45
C LYS A 179 -10.88 9.90 -28.17
N ILE A 180 -10.15 9.90 -27.06
CA ILE A 180 -10.65 10.39 -25.77
C ILE A 180 -10.51 11.91 -25.71
N LEU A 181 -9.42 12.49 -26.23
CA LEU A 181 -9.21 13.94 -26.29
C LEU A 181 -10.24 14.65 -27.19
N ASN A 182 -10.72 13.96 -28.24
CA ASN A 182 -11.73 14.50 -29.16
C ASN A 182 -13.15 14.41 -28.61
N LYS A 183 -13.37 13.70 -27.51
CA LYS A 183 -14.63 13.79 -26.76
C LYS A 183 -14.55 15.05 -25.91
N GLU A 184 -15.52 15.92 -26.05
CA GLU A 184 -15.64 17.06 -25.17
C GLU A 184 -15.86 16.54 -23.75
N PHE A 185 -14.84 16.68 -22.91
CA PHE A 185 -14.96 16.38 -21.49
C PHE A 185 -15.66 17.57 -20.82
N ASP A 186 -16.86 17.37 -20.34
CA ASP A 186 -17.42 18.35 -19.43
C ASP A 186 -16.73 18.18 -18.06
N LYS A 187 -16.91 19.16 -17.20
CA LYS A 187 -16.27 19.19 -15.90
C LYS A 187 -16.58 17.92 -15.08
N LYS A 188 -17.83 17.48 -15.11
CA LYS A 188 -18.29 16.30 -14.37
C LYS A 188 -17.59 15.03 -14.85
N THR A 189 -17.48 14.84 -16.15
CA THR A 189 -16.80 13.69 -16.75
C THR A 189 -15.30 13.68 -16.42
N LEU A 190 -14.66 14.85 -16.46
CA LEU A 190 -13.24 14.96 -16.15
C LEU A 190 -12.95 14.66 -14.67
N ILE A 191 -13.82 15.14 -13.77
CA ILE A 191 -13.74 14.80 -12.32
C ILE A 191 -13.86 13.29 -12.15
N LEU A 192 -14.80 12.65 -12.85
CA LEU A 192 -15.04 11.22 -12.77
C LEU A 192 -13.82 10.43 -13.28
N LEU A 193 -13.22 10.86 -14.39
CA LEU A 193 -11.99 10.24 -14.90
C LEU A 193 -10.87 10.32 -13.86
N TRP A 194 -10.69 11.49 -13.24
CA TRP A 194 -9.68 11.65 -12.19
C TRP A 194 -9.96 10.73 -11.00
N GLU A 195 -11.20 10.61 -10.57
CA GLU A 195 -11.57 9.69 -9.48
C GLU A 195 -11.25 8.23 -9.85
N CYS A 196 -11.50 7.84 -11.10
CA CYS A 196 -11.15 6.49 -11.57
C CYS A 196 -9.63 6.28 -11.57
N CYS A 197 -8.86 7.28 -11.98
CA CYS A 197 -7.39 7.21 -11.97
C CYS A 197 -6.83 7.02 -10.56
N GLN A 198 -7.57 7.43 -9.54
CA GLN A 198 -7.18 7.28 -8.13
C GLN A 198 -7.45 5.89 -7.56
N ILE A 199 -8.08 4.98 -8.31
CA ILE A 199 -8.25 3.59 -7.89
C ILE A 199 -6.85 3.01 -7.61
N PRO A 200 -6.56 2.53 -6.39
CA PRO A 200 -5.20 2.10 -6.05
C PRO A 200 -4.83 0.76 -6.68
N ASP A 201 -3.58 0.66 -7.11
CA ASP A 201 -2.98 -0.59 -7.60
C ASP A 201 -2.18 -1.22 -6.46
N PHE A 202 -2.79 -2.16 -5.76
CA PHE A 202 -2.13 -2.85 -4.66
C PHE A 202 -1.20 -3.97 -5.14
N VAL A 203 -1.34 -4.42 -6.39
CA VAL A 203 -0.51 -5.50 -6.96
C VAL A 203 0.86 -4.99 -7.40
N LYS A 204 0.89 -3.84 -8.06
CA LYS A 204 2.11 -3.12 -8.49
C LYS A 204 3.04 -3.90 -9.43
N LYS A 205 2.55 -4.94 -10.10
CA LYS A 205 3.38 -5.76 -10.99
C LYS A 205 3.35 -5.33 -12.46
N THR A 206 2.21 -4.89 -12.95
CA THR A 206 2.07 -4.45 -14.35
C THR A 206 1.07 -3.31 -14.45
N TYR A 207 1.52 -2.17 -14.93
CA TYR A 207 0.65 -0.99 -15.12
C TYR A 207 -0.47 -1.24 -16.12
N GLY A 208 -0.22 -2.04 -17.16
CA GLY A 208 -1.19 -2.31 -18.23
C GLY A 208 -2.51 -2.88 -17.71
N ASN A 209 -2.44 -3.85 -16.83
CA ASN A 209 -3.64 -4.49 -16.25
C ASN A 209 -4.42 -3.51 -15.38
N HIS A 210 -3.73 -2.67 -14.64
CA HIS A 210 -4.39 -1.67 -13.78
C HIS A 210 -5.09 -0.60 -14.61
N PHE A 211 -4.45 -0.13 -15.69
CA PHE A 211 -5.07 0.85 -16.59
C PHE A 211 -6.32 0.27 -17.26
N GLU A 212 -6.33 -1.03 -17.55
CA GLU A 212 -7.52 -1.70 -18.08
C GLU A 212 -8.67 -1.67 -17.06
N VAL A 213 -8.38 -1.91 -15.78
CA VAL A 213 -9.38 -1.81 -14.69
C VAL A 213 -9.95 -0.39 -14.64
N ILE A 214 -9.09 0.63 -14.63
CA ILE A 214 -9.51 2.04 -14.61
C ILE A 214 -10.41 2.34 -15.80
N GLY A 215 -10.00 1.93 -17.00
CA GLY A 215 -10.74 2.16 -18.24
C GLY A 215 -12.12 1.51 -18.23
N ASN A 216 -12.20 0.26 -17.76
CA ASN A 216 -13.48 -0.47 -17.67
C ASN A 216 -14.42 0.19 -16.66
N VAL A 217 -13.91 0.57 -15.49
CA VAL A 217 -14.71 1.27 -14.48
C VAL A 217 -15.22 2.59 -15.05
N PHE A 218 -14.37 3.36 -15.70
CA PHE A 218 -14.76 4.63 -16.32
C PHE A 218 -15.84 4.46 -17.40
N LYS A 219 -15.73 3.41 -18.23
CA LYS A 219 -16.75 3.08 -19.23
C LYS A 219 -18.12 2.80 -18.61
N PHE A 220 -18.16 2.01 -17.53
CA PHE A 220 -19.42 1.73 -16.82
C PHE A 220 -20.01 3.01 -16.23
N LEU A 221 -19.18 3.83 -15.58
CA LEU A 221 -19.67 5.03 -14.89
C LEU A 221 -20.14 6.12 -15.86
N THR A 222 -19.61 6.13 -17.09
CA THR A 222 -20.05 7.06 -18.14
C THR A 222 -21.12 6.46 -19.07
N SER A 223 -21.52 5.22 -18.84
CA SER A 223 -22.60 4.57 -19.59
C SER A 223 -23.96 5.13 -19.20
N LYS A 224 -24.99 4.77 -19.96
CA LYS A 224 -26.37 5.23 -19.70
C LYS A 224 -26.84 4.88 -18.29
N LYS A 225 -26.49 3.69 -17.79
CA LYS A 225 -26.86 3.25 -16.44
C LYS A 225 -26.02 3.93 -15.36
N GLY A 226 -24.75 4.26 -15.67
CA GLY A 226 -23.86 4.98 -14.78
C GLY A 226 -23.35 4.17 -13.58
N LEU A 227 -23.42 2.84 -13.66
CA LEU A 227 -22.99 1.94 -12.56
C LEU A 227 -22.22 0.76 -13.13
N ILE A 228 -21.26 0.27 -12.36
CA ILE A 228 -20.57 -0.98 -12.65
C ILE A 228 -21.57 -2.13 -12.43
N SER A 229 -21.73 -2.99 -13.44
CA SER A 229 -22.73 -4.07 -13.39
C SER A 229 -22.32 -5.14 -12.36
N GLU A 230 -23.32 -5.80 -11.79
CA GLU A 230 -23.09 -6.95 -10.89
C GLU A 230 -22.37 -8.08 -11.60
N ASP A 231 -22.66 -8.32 -12.88
CA ASP A 231 -22.00 -9.37 -13.66
C ASP A 231 -20.49 -9.11 -13.78
N TYR A 232 -20.11 -7.85 -14.02
CA TYR A 232 -18.68 -7.48 -14.08
C TYR A 232 -18.00 -7.69 -12.73
N MET A 233 -18.64 -7.24 -11.64
CA MET A 233 -18.09 -7.42 -10.29
C MET A 233 -17.93 -8.91 -9.96
N ARG A 234 -18.96 -9.70 -10.28
CA ARG A 234 -18.93 -11.16 -10.04
C ARG A 234 -17.78 -11.80 -10.79
N LEU A 235 -17.60 -11.44 -12.07
CA LEU A 235 -16.53 -11.98 -12.89
C LEU A 235 -15.14 -11.65 -12.31
N GLN A 236 -14.94 -10.42 -11.85
CA GLN A 236 -13.65 -10.02 -11.26
C GLN A 236 -13.38 -10.79 -9.95
N LEU A 237 -14.37 -10.89 -9.08
CA LEU A 237 -14.18 -11.53 -7.77
C LEU A 237 -14.13 -13.05 -7.85
N MET A 238 -14.81 -13.69 -8.81
CA MET A 238 -14.69 -15.13 -9.06
C MET A 238 -13.25 -15.55 -9.35
N LYS A 239 -12.52 -14.75 -10.07
CA LYS A 239 -11.10 -15.01 -10.39
C LYS A 239 -10.22 -15.00 -9.14
N LEU A 240 -10.66 -14.30 -8.11
CA LEU A 240 -9.91 -14.09 -6.86
C LEU A 240 -10.34 -15.03 -5.74
N ASP A 241 -11.52 -15.64 -5.86
CA ASP A 241 -12.14 -16.48 -4.84
C ASP A 241 -11.62 -17.91 -4.92
N LYS A 242 -10.29 -18.05 -4.74
CA LYS A 242 -9.57 -19.34 -4.77
C LYS A 242 -8.60 -19.37 -3.62
N LEU A 243 -8.62 -20.46 -2.87
CA LEU A 243 -7.74 -20.63 -1.70
C LEU A 243 -6.47 -21.43 -2.02
N ASP A 244 -6.46 -22.11 -3.15
CA ASP A 244 -5.31 -22.89 -3.60
C ASP A 244 -4.29 -22.02 -4.33
N GLY A 245 -3.03 -22.41 -4.25
CA GLY A 245 -1.95 -21.71 -4.93
C GLY A 245 -0.75 -21.47 -4.03
N ASN A 246 0.31 -20.99 -4.62
CA ASN A 246 1.51 -20.61 -3.87
C ASN A 246 1.31 -19.24 -3.21
N VAL A 247 2.24 -18.90 -2.34
CA VAL A 247 2.21 -17.65 -1.56
C VAL A 247 2.09 -16.42 -2.46
N ASP A 248 2.82 -16.40 -3.57
CA ASP A 248 2.82 -15.25 -4.48
C ASP A 248 1.44 -15.06 -5.13
N SER A 249 0.82 -16.15 -5.59
CA SER A 249 -0.51 -16.08 -6.21
C SER A 249 -1.59 -15.69 -5.20
N LEU A 250 -1.50 -16.19 -3.96
CA LEU A 250 -2.42 -15.82 -2.88
C LEU A 250 -2.25 -14.34 -2.52
N SER A 251 -1.02 -13.86 -2.39
CA SER A 251 -0.73 -12.44 -2.09
C SER A 251 -1.29 -11.52 -3.17
N ASN A 252 -1.14 -11.91 -4.44
CA ASN A 252 -1.66 -11.12 -5.57
C ASN A 252 -3.19 -11.08 -5.54
N ARG A 253 -3.85 -12.18 -5.21
CA ARG A 253 -5.31 -12.21 -5.11
C ARG A 253 -5.80 -11.32 -3.97
N ILE A 254 -5.14 -11.36 -2.82
CA ILE A 254 -5.48 -10.48 -1.68
C ILE A 254 -5.35 -9.00 -2.10
N ALA A 255 -4.26 -8.66 -2.77
CA ALA A 255 -4.03 -7.29 -3.26
C ALA A 255 -5.14 -6.84 -4.22
N ASN A 256 -5.56 -7.72 -5.14
CA ASN A 256 -6.65 -7.44 -6.07
C ASN A 256 -7.99 -7.25 -5.35
N VAL A 257 -8.27 -8.07 -4.34
CA VAL A 257 -9.51 -7.91 -3.55
C VAL A 257 -9.55 -6.52 -2.91
N ARG A 258 -8.40 -6.02 -2.44
CA ARG A 258 -8.33 -4.67 -1.86
C ARG A 258 -8.71 -3.58 -2.87
N THR A 259 -8.30 -3.73 -4.13
CA THR A 259 -8.70 -2.80 -5.21
C THR A 259 -10.23 -2.82 -5.36
N TRP A 260 -10.85 -4.00 -5.41
CA TRP A 260 -12.29 -4.12 -5.57
C TRP A 260 -13.05 -3.68 -4.31
N SER A 261 -12.46 -3.83 -3.13
CA SER A 261 -13.02 -3.26 -1.90
C SER A 261 -13.07 -1.73 -1.99
N TYR A 262 -11.99 -1.10 -2.47
CA TYR A 262 -11.96 0.36 -2.70
C TYR A 262 -13.10 0.77 -3.65
N VAL A 263 -13.21 0.10 -4.79
CA VAL A 263 -14.24 0.39 -5.80
C VAL A 263 -15.65 0.23 -5.22
N SER A 264 -15.87 -0.84 -4.45
CA SER A 264 -17.18 -1.13 -3.84
C SER A 264 -17.60 -0.08 -2.80
N ASN A 265 -16.63 0.54 -2.15
CA ASN A 265 -16.89 1.56 -1.13
C ASN A 265 -17.13 2.96 -1.70
N LYS A 266 -16.94 3.16 -3.00
CA LYS A 266 -17.24 4.45 -3.64
C LYS A 266 -18.74 4.59 -3.84
N ASN A 267 -19.30 5.70 -3.38
CA ASN A 267 -20.75 5.97 -3.46
C ASN A 267 -21.23 5.96 -4.91
N ASN A 268 -22.26 5.19 -5.18
CA ASN A 268 -22.95 5.14 -6.48
C ASN A 268 -22.06 4.67 -7.64
N TRP A 269 -21.07 3.81 -7.35
CA TRP A 269 -20.23 3.23 -8.40
C TRP A 269 -20.69 1.83 -8.82
N VAL A 270 -21.17 1.01 -7.88
CA VAL A 270 -21.53 -0.40 -8.17
C VAL A 270 -23.01 -0.66 -7.89
N GLU A 271 -23.62 -1.51 -8.71
CA GLU A 271 -24.93 -2.07 -8.42
C GLU A 271 -24.84 -2.94 -7.17
N ASN A 272 -25.86 -2.88 -6.31
CA ASN A 272 -25.96 -3.68 -5.09
C ASN A 272 -24.70 -3.50 -4.20
N GLN A 273 -24.38 -2.25 -3.95
CA GLN A 273 -23.17 -1.83 -3.25
C GLN A 273 -22.95 -2.57 -1.93
N SER A 274 -23.99 -2.70 -1.11
CA SER A 274 -23.89 -3.33 0.22
C SER A 274 -23.38 -4.77 0.13
N TYR A 275 -23.86 -5.51 -0.87
CA TYR A 275 -23.43 -6.89 -1.11
C TYR A 275 -21.93 -6.94 -1.40
N TRP A 276 -21.44 -6.06 -2.30
CA TRP A 276 -20.02 -6.09 -2.72
C TRP A 276 -19.09 -5.59 -1.62
N ILE A 277 -19.54 -4.63 -0.80
CA ILE A 277 -18.77 -4.19 0.38
C ILE A 277 -18.55 -5.40 1.32
N GLU A 278 -19.62 -6.15 1.61
CA GLU A 278 -19.52 -7.34 2.49
C GLU A 278 -18.68 -8.44 1.83
N LYS A 279 -18.91 -8.71 0.55
CA LYS A 279 -18.19 -9.77 -0.19
C LYS A 279 -16.67 -9.52 -0.23
N THR A 280 -16.23 -8.26 -0.35
CA THR A 280 -14.81 -7.93 -0.43
C THR A 280 -14.12 -7.87 0.95
N LYS A 281 -14.87 -7.80 2.05
CA LYS A 281 -14.33 -7.91 3.41
C LYS A 281 -13.76 -9.29 3.72
N UNK A 282 -14.35 -10.17 3.19
CA UNK A 282 -14.14 -11.45 3.47
C UNK A 282 -13.15 -12.11 2.99
#